data_d3147257c0812a94e084a754fd98a867
#
_entry.id   d3147257c0812a94e084a754fd98a867
#
_cell.length_a   1.000
_cell.length_b   1.000
_cell.length_c   1.000
_cell.angle_alpha   90.00
_cell.angle_beta   90.00
_cell.angle_gamma   90.00
#
_symmetry.space_group_name_H-M   'P 1'
#
loop_
_entity.id
_entity.type
_entity.pdbx_description
1 polymer ?
#
loop_
_entity_poly.entity_id
_entity_poly.type
_entity_poly.pdbx_seq_one_letter_code
_entity_poly.pdbx_strand_id
1 'polypeptide(L)'
;MTVKERLEALRILMKEKGVDAYLVPTDDFHGSEYVGDYFKCRKYITGFTGSAGTAVIMKDMAGLWTDGRYFIQAADQLKGSTIELFKSGEPGVPTVHEFLKEKLEQKMCLGFDGRTVSAKEAEELQQLLGEKDISFSVDDDLIGEIWKDRPALSCEPVMELDVKWAGETRADKIAKIREQMKAKNADVFVLTSLDDIAWLLNIRGNDIHCCPVVLSYLIMTDTELRLYANVSAFAEKICENLEANGVKIYPYNEVYSYVQAIPSGSRILLSKSGVNSRLVSNIPADAVILDEVNLTLLPKAVKNFTEMENERLAHIKDGVAVTKFIHWLKTNVEKETITELSAAEKLYQFRSEQEHFLGDSFDPIIAYGTHAAIVHYSATKETDIPLEAKGMVLADTGGHYLEGTTDITRTIVLGPVSNKEKKYFTAVLRGNLNLAAAKFKYGCTGLNFDYLARGPLWELGEDYNHGTGHGVGYLLNVHEGPNGFRWKNLPDHPAPVLEEGMLTSDEPGYYLEGEFGIRHENLVLCRKAEKTSFGQFMRFETLTMVPFDLEGIDPKQMSDHERKLLNDYHHKVYETITPYLNEDEKEWLKQATREI
;
A
#
# COMPACT_ATOMS: atom_id res chain seq x y z
N MET A 1 0.35 -29.14 8.53
CA MET A 1 -0.63 -29.60 7.49
C MET A 1 -0.19 -29.05 6.14
N THR A 2 -0.24 -29.86 5.09
CA THR A 2 -0.07 -29.42 3.70
C THR A 2 -1.31 -28.64 3.23
N VAL A 3 -1.21 -27.91 2.12
CA VAL A 3 -2.37 -27.19 1.54
C VAL A 3 -3.52 -28.14 1.24
N LYS A 4 -3.24 -29.35 0.71
CA LYS A 4 -4.28 -30.37 0.46
C LYS A 4 -5.01 -30.81 1.73
N GLU A 5 -4.26 -31.07 2.79
CA GLU A 5 -4.85 -31.46 4.10
C GLU A 5 -5.68 -30.32 4.70
N ARG A 6 -5.27 -29.06 4.53
CA ARG A 6 -6.04 -27.88 4.98
C ARG A 6 -7.35 -27.74 4.19
N LEU A 7 -7.29 -27.90 2.87
CA LEU A 7 -8.49 -27.87 2.01
C LEU A 7 -9.48 -28.99 2.38
N GLU A 8 -8.99 -30.20 2.65
CA GLU A 8 -9.82 -31.32 3.07
C GLU A 8 -10.47 -31.06 4.44
N ALA A 9 -9.70 -30.56 5.43
CA ALA A 9 -10.22 -30.18 6.73
C ALA A 9 -11.31 -29.10 6.63
N LEU A 10 -11.10 -28.08 5.79
CA LEU A 10 -12.09 -27.05 5.55
C LEU A 10 -13.37 -27.61 4.91
N ARG A 11 -13.24 -28.49 3.91
CA ARG A 11 -14.38 -29.11 3.25
C ARG A 11 -15.22 -29.99 4.17
N ILE A 12 -14.58 -30.70 5.11
CA ILE A 12 -15.28 -31.46 6.15
C ILE A 12 -16.11 -30.50 7.01
N LEU A 13 -15.49 -29.43 7.48
CA LEU A 13 -16.16 -28.43 8.32
C LEU A 13 -17.28 -27.71 7.57
N MET A 14 -17.07 -27.31 6.31
CA MET A 14 -18.11 -26.73 5.44
C MET A 14 -19.32 -27.66 5.35
N LYS A 15 -19.11 -28.97 5.14
CA LYS A 15 -20.17 -29.96 5.09
C LYS A 15 -20.93 -30.06 6.42
N GLU A 16 -20.24 -30.02 7.56
CA GLU A 16 -20.86 -30.05 8.89
C GLU A 16 -21.72 -28.80 9.16
N LYS A 17 -21.29 -27.64 8.65
CA LYS A 17 -21.96 -26.35 8.79
C LYS A 17 -23.02 -26.08 7.68
N GLY A 18 -23.14 -26.97 6.68
CA GLY A 18 -24.05 -26.80 5.55
C GLY A 18 -23.64 -25.68 4.58
N VAL A 19 -22.34 -25.43 4.45
CA VAL A 19 -21.76 -24.41 3.54
C VAL A 19 -21.27 -25.08 2.26
N ASP A 20 -21.72 -24.61 1.09
CA ASP A 20 -21.39 -25.17 -0.21
C ASP A 20 -20.18 -24.51 -0.88
N ALA A 21 -20.00 -23.21 -0.64
CA ALA A 21 -18.82 -22.46 -1.04
C ALA A 21 -18.35 -21.56 0.12
N TYR A 22 -17.03 -21.42 0.29
CA TYR A 22 -16.44 -20.57 1.32
C TYR A 22 -15.46 -19.58 0.68
N LEU A 23 -15.70 -18.27 0.91
CA LEU A 23 -14.91 -17.17 0.39
C LEU A 23 -13.85 -16.76 1.42
N VAL A 24 -12.60 -16.62 0.99
CA VAL A 24 -11.46 -16.21 1.83
C VAL A 24 -10.67 -15.12 1.12
N PRO A 25 -10.97 -13.85 1.37
CA PRO A 25 -10.19 -12.73 0.80
C PRO A 25 -8.86 -12.55 1.52
N THR A 26 -7.96 -11.76 0.93
CA THR A 26 -6.87 -11.12 1.67
C THR A 26 -7.46 -9.88 2.32
N ASP A 27 -7.81 -9.97 3.58
CA ASP A 27 -8.36 -8.86 4.32
C ASP A 27 -8.22 -9.09 5.83
N ASP A 28 -8.33 -8.01 6.60
CA ASP A 28 -8.47 -8.03 8.04
C ASP A 28 -9.87 -7.54 8.45
N PHE A 29 -10.08 -7.21 9.71
CA PHE A 29 -11.38 -6.70 10.18
C PHE A 29 -11.58 -5.21 9.88
N HIS A 30 -10.60 -4.56 9.26
CA HIS A 30 -10.51 -3.11 9.07
C HIS A 30 -10.46 -2.68 7.60
N GLY A 31 -10.35 -3.63 6.67
CA GLY A 31 -10.18 -3.35 5.24
C GLY A 31 -8.77 -2.89 4.89
N SER A 32 -7.74 -3.41 5.60
CA SER A 32 -6.34 -3.03 5.37
C SER A 32 -5.76 -3.76 4.17
N GLU A 33 -4.90 -3.08 3.39
CA GLU A 33 -4.18 -3.71 2.28
C GLU A 33 -3.16 -4.74 2.78
N TYR A 34 -2.36 -4.36 3.78
CA TYR A 34 -1.45 -5.28 4.46
C TYR A 34 -2.09 -5.78 5.75
N VAL A 35 -2.03 -7.07 5.97
CA VAL A 35 -2.72 -7.72 7.08
C VAL A 35 -1.73 -8.34 8.06
N GLY A 36 -2.02 -8.20 9.36
CA GLY A 36 -1.25 -8.85 10.42
C GLY A 36 -1.34 -10.39 10.33
N ASP A 37 -0.41 -11.08 10.99
CA ASP A 37 -0.27 -12.54 10.88
C ASP A 37 -1.54 -13.32 11.27
N TYR A 38 -2.32 -12.82 12.22
CA TYR A 38 -3.61 -13.40 12.59
C TYR A 38 -4.57 -13.49 11.40
N PHE A 39 -4.54 -12.53 10.48
CA PHE A 39 -5.48 -12.39 9.37
C PHE A 39 -5.02 -13.10 8.08
N LYS A 40 -3.86 -13.75 8.05
CA LYS A 40 -3.32 -14.41 6.86
C LYS A 40 -4.05 -15.72 6.49
N CYS A 41 -5.40 -15.72 6.61
CA CYS A 41 -6.27 -16.88 6.36
C CYS A 41 -6.15 -17.38 4.91
N ARG A 42 -6.15 -16.48 3.92
CA ARG A 42 -5.98 -16.83 2.52
C ARG A 42 -4.61 -17.48 2.26
N LYS A 43 -3.52 -16.93 2.83
CA LYS A 43 -2.18 -17.54 2.78
C LYS A 43 -2.18 -18.93 3.41
N TYR A 44 -2.82 -19.09 4.57
CA TYR A 44 -2.89 -20.37 5.25
C TYR A 44 -3.58 -21.43 4.39
N ILE A 45 -4.75 -21.14 3.82
CA ILE A 45 -5.52 -22.15 3.09
C ILE A 45 -4.94 -22.46 1.70
N THR A 46 -4.28 -21.48 1.04
CA THR A 46 -3.79 -21.64 -0.33
C THR A 46 -2.28 -21.89 -0.47
N GLY A 47 -1.49 -21.46 0.52
CA GLY A 47 -0.03 -21.43 0.42
C GLY A 47 0.51 -20.24 -0.40
N PHE A 48 -0.36 -19.47 -1.07
CA PHE A 48 0.04 -18.29 -1.83
C PHE A 48 0.39 -17.12 -0.89
N THR A 49 1.54 -16.49 -1.08
CA THR A 49 2.08 -15.46 -0.18
C THR A 49 1.92 -14.03 -0.66
N GLY A 50 1.49 -13.79 -1.90
CA GLY A 50 1.26 -12.42 -2.42
C GLY A 50 0.28 -11.62 -1.57
N SER A 51 0.36 -10.30 -1.58
CA SER A 51 -0.46 -9.43 -0.69
C SER A 51 -1.90 -9.27 -1.15
N ALA A 52 -2.25 -9.59 -2.39
CA ALA A 52 -3.61 -9.45 -2.91
C ALA A 52 -4.13 -10.74 -3.54
N GLY A 53 -5.36 -11.10 -3.20
CA GLY A 53 -6.04 -12.24 -3.81
C GLY A 53 -7.20 -12.75 -2.96
N THR A 54 -8.11 -13.45 -3.61
CA THR A 54 -9.30 -14.05 -3.01
C THR A 54 -9.36 -15.52 -3.36
N ALA A 55 -9.55 -16.38 -2.37
CA ALA A 55 -9.78 -17.80 -2.58
C ALA A 55 -11.26 -18.15 -2.45
N VAL A 56 -11.74 -19.02 -3.32
CA VAL A 56 -13.05 -19.65 -3.22
C VAL A 56 -12.85 -21.14 -3.12
N ILE A 57 -13.36 -21.75 -2.07
CA ILE A 57 -13.28 -23.17 -1.81
C ILE A 57 -14.68 -23.76 -1.92
N MET A 58 -14.85 -24.76 -2.80
CA MET A 58 -16.06 -25.54 -2.94
C MET A 58 -15.77 -27.04 -2.68
N LYS A 59 -16.82 -27.85 -2.64
CA LYS A 59 -16.70 -29.30 -2.39
C LYS A 59 -15.65 -29.98 -3.27
N ASP A 60 -15.68 -29.71 -4.58
CA ASP A 60 -14.89 -30.44 -5.56
C ASP A 60 -13.81 -29.59 -6.25
N MET A 61 -13.77 -28.28 -5.97
CA MET A 61 -12.81 -27.38 -6.56
C MET A 61 -12.35 -26.30 -5.55
N ALA A 62 -11.23 -25.67 -5.86
CA ALA A 62 -10.76 -24.46 -5.21
C ALA A 62 -10.09 -23.55 -6.24
N GLY A 63 -10.34 -22.26 -6.15
CA GLY A 63 -9.76 -21.24 -7.02
C GLY A 63 -9.10 -20.13 -6.23
N LEU A 64 -8.04 -19.54 -6.80
CA LEU A 64 -7.40 -18.32 -6.32
C LEU A 64 -7.45 -17.27 -7.42
N TRP A 65 -8.06 -16.14 -7.14
CA TRP A 65 -8.04 -14.93 -7.97
C TRP A 65 -6.96 -13.99 -7.46
N THR A 66 -6.09 -13.52 -8.35
CA THR A 66 -5.09 -12.49 -8.04
C THR A 66 -4.82 -11.65 -9.29
N ASP A 67 -4.18 -10.48 -9.13
CA ASP A 67 -3.93 -9.53 -10.21
C ASP A 67 -2.54 -9.71 -10.87
N GLY A 68 -2.27 -8.90 -11.91
CA GLY A 68 -1.09 -9.04 -12.77
C GLY A 68 0.26 -8.94 -12.06
N ARG A 69 0.33 -8.34 -10.87
CA ARG A 69 1.54 -8.26 -10.05
C ARG A 69 2.02 -9.64 -9.59
N TYR A 70 1.11 -10.61 -9.47
CA TYR A 70 1.34 -11.90 -8.82
C TYR A 70 1.15 -13.12 -9.72
N PHE A 71 0.83 -12.98 -11.00
CA PHE A 71 0.54 -14.13 -11.87
C PHE A 71 1.65 -15.19 -11.89
N ILE A 72 2.92 -14.75 -11.98
CA ILE A 72 4.07 -15.66 -12.02
C ILE A 72 4.23 -16.36 -10.66
N GLN A 73 4.24 -15.60 -9.58
CA GLN A 73 4.38 -16.10 -8.22
C GLN A 73 3.27 -17.08 -7.84
N ALA A 74 2.01 -16.73 -8.14
CA ALA A 74 0.88 -17.59 -7.83
C ALA A 74 0.92 -18.89 -8.64
N ALA A 75 1.26 -18.83 -9.94
CA ALA A 75 1.41 -20.01 -10.75
C ALA A 75 2.47 -20.97 -10.21
N ASP A 76 3.56 -20.45 -9.65
CA ASP A 76 4.61 -21.26 -9.03
C ASP A 76 4.19 -21.85 -7.69
N GLN A 77 3.67 -21.02 -6.79
CA GLN A 77 3.31 -21.42 -5.43
C GLN A 77 2.10 -22.36 -5.35
N LEU A 78 1.21 -22.32 -6.34
CA LEU A 78 0.05 -23.22 -6.40
C LEU A 78 0.36 -24.59 -7.02
N LYS A 79 1.58 -24.84 -7.52
CA LYS A 79 1.95 -26.14 -8.09
C LYS A 79 1.70 -27.27 -7.12
N GLY A 80 0.90 -28.24 -7.54
CA GLY A 80 0.57 -29.42 -6.75
C GLY A 80 -0.44 -29.20 -5.61
N SER A 81 -1.00 -27.99 -5.44
CA SER A 81 -1.99 -27.69 -4.39
C SER A 81 -3.41 -28.17 -4.72
N THR A 82 -3.76 -28.39 -5.97
CA THR A 82 -5.13 -28.58 -6.50
C THR A 82 -5.99 -27.31 -6.55
N ILE A 83 -5.38 -26.14 -6.35
CA ILE A 83 -6.05 -24.85 -6.49
C ILE A 83 -5.82 -24.33 -7.91
N GLU A 84 -6.88 -23.90 -8.58
CA GLU A 84 -6.83 -23.29 -9.90
C GLU A 84 -6.50 -21.80 -9.79
N LEU A 85 -5.61 -21.30 -10.64
CA LEU A 85 -5.28 -19.88 -10.71
C LEU A 85 -6.19 -19.16 -11.71
N PHE A 86 -6.91 -18.15 -11.22
CA PHE A 86 -7.69 -17.22 -12.02
C PHE A 86 -6.97 -15.88 -12.10
N LYS A 87 -6.47 -15.54 -13.30
CA LYS A 87 -5.72 -14.29 -13.56
C LYS A 87 -6.69 -13.13 -13.73
N SER A 88 -6.98 -12.42 -12.66
CA SER A 88 -7.97 -11.32 -12.65
C SER A 88 -7.66 -10.25 -13.70
N GLY A 89 -8.67 -9.87 -14.48
CA GLY A 89 -8.56 -8.87 -15.54
C GLY A 89 -8.13 -9.39 -16.90
N GLU A 90 -7.71 -10.66 -17.00
CA GLU A 90 -7.37 -11.27 -18.29
C GLU A 90 -8.65 -11.66 -19.08
N PRO A 91 -8.62 -11.55 -20.41
CA PRO A 91 -9.77 -11.89 -21.25
C PRO A 91 -10.25 -13.34 -21.04
N GLY A 92 -11.54 -13.51 -20.77
CA GLY A 92 -12.17 -14.81 -20.57
C GLY A 92 -12.01 -15.42 -19.17
N VAL A 93 -11.36 -14.72 -18.25
CA VAL A 93 -11.28 -15.11 -16.84
C VAL A 93 -12.44 -14.47 -16.07
N PRO A 94 -13.33 -15.28 -15.45
CA PRO A 94 -14.45 -14.74 -14.67
C PRO A 94 -13.97 -14.05 -13.42
N THR A 95 -14.64 -12.99 -12.99
CA THR A 95 -14.48 -12.42 -11.66
C THR A 95 -14.97 -13.41 -10.60
N VAL A 96 -14.61 -13.20 -9.32
CA VAL A 96 -15.15 -14.00 -8.20
C VAL A 96 -16.69 -13.99 -8.21
N HIS A 97 -17.29 -12.83 -8.44
CA HIS A 97 -18.75 -12.66 -8.51
C HIS A 97 -19.39 -13.48 -9.66
N GLU A 98 -18.84 -13.38 -10.87
CA GLU A 98 -19.32 -14.13 -12.03
C GLU A 98 -19.18 -15.62 -11.81
N PHE A 99 -18.05 -16.06 -11.24
CA PHE A 99 -17.78 -17.44 -10.91
C PHE A 99 -18.79 -17.97 -9.87
N LEU A 100 -19.01 -17.26 -8.76
CA LEU A 100 -20.00 -17.65 -7.75
C LEU A 100 -21.41 -17.69 -8.33
N LYS A 101 -21.77 -16.71 -9.17
CA LYS A 101 -23.06 -16.71 -9.88
C LYS A 101 -23.23 -17.90 -10.80
N GLU A 102 -22.17 -18.35 -11.49
CA GLU A 102 -22.22 -19.53 -12.35
C GLU A 102 -22.32 -20.83 -11.55
N LYS A 103 -21.46 -20.99 -10.53
CA LYS A 103 -21.25 -22.27 -9.84
C LYS A 103 -22.25 -22.57 -8.73
N LEU A 104 -22.78 -21.54 -8.04
CA LEU A 104 -23.77 -21.77 -7.00
C LEU A 104 -25.13 -22.09 -7.62
N GLU A 105 -25.71 -23.21 -7.22
CA GLU A 105 -27.05 -23.65 -7.60
C GLU A 105 -28.10 -23.15 -6.61
N GLN A 106 -29.36 -23.28 -6.97
CA GLN A 106 -30.47 -22.82 -6.12
C GLN A 106 -30.44 -23.49 -4.74
N LYS A 107 -30.65 -22.70 -3.68
CA LYS A 107 -30.67 -23.11 -2.26
C LYS A 107 -29.33 -23.54 -1.67
N MET A 108 -28.22 -23.32 -2.37
CA MET A 108 -26.89 -23.47 -1.78
C MET A 108 -26.60 -22.38 -0.74
N CYS A 109 -25.51 -22.60 0.02
CA CYS A 109 -25.04 -21.67 1.04
C CYS A 109 -23.63 -21.15 0.69
N LEU A 110 -23.48 -19.81 0.66
CA LEU A 110 -22.17 -19.14 0.58
C LEU A 110 -21.74 -18.73 1.99
N GLY A 111 -20.58 -19.20 2.44
CA GLY A 111 -19.98 -18.84 3.72
C GLY A 111 -18.78 -17.91 3.56
N PHE A 112 -18.59 -17.04 4.55
CA PHE A 112 -17.37 -16.25 4.77
C PHE A 112 -17.34 -15.70 6.20
N ASP A 113 -16.17 -15.32 6.70
CA ASP A 113 -16.09 -14.55 7.94
C ASP A 113 -16.56 -13.10 7.65
N GLY A 114 -17.73 -12.72 8.16
CA GLY A 114 -18.30 -11.40 7.94
C GLY A 114 -17.45 -10.24 8.49
N ARG A 115 -16.38 -10.54 9.23
CA ARG A 115 -15.41 -9.55 9.69
C ARG A 115 -14.32 -9.24 8.66
N THR A 116 -14.14 -10.10 7.65
CA THR A 116 -13.12 -9.95 6.59
C THR A 116 -13.72 -9.64 5.22
N VAL A 117 -15.02 -9.44 5.14
CA VAL A 117 -15.73 -9.03 3.92
C VAL A 117 -16.42 -7.70 4.19
N SER A 118 -16.22 -6.71 3.34
CA SER A 118 -16.84 -5.40 3.50
C SER A 118 -18.37 -5.47 3.41
N ALA A 119 -19.05 -4.50 4.02
CA ALA A 119 -20.50 -4.42 3.93
C ALA A 119 -20.98 -4.24 2.49
N LYS A 120 -20.25 -3.47 1.68
CA LYS A 120 -20.55 -3.28 0.25
C LYS A 120 -20.46 -4.59 -0.52
N GLU A 121 -19.36 -5.31 -0.39
CA GLU A 121 -19.13 -6.61 -1.04
C GLU A 121 -20.22 -7.64 -0.64
N ALA A 122 -20.56 -7.70 0.64
CA ALA A 122 -21.61 -8.60 1.12
C ALA A 122 -23.00 -8.24 0.53
N GLU A 123 -23.33 -6.96 0.43
CA GLU A 123 -24.58 -6.49 -0.20
C GLU A 123 -24.60 -6.81 -1.71
N GLU A 124 -23.49 -6.61 -2.42
CA GLU A 124 -23.37 -6.94 -3.85
C GLU A 124 -23.53 -8.44 -4.09
N LEU A 125 -22.91 -9.29 -3.27
CA LEU A 125 -23.09 -10.74 -3.33
C LEU A 125 -24.54 -11.15 -3.05
N GLN A 126 -25.19 -10.55 -2.06
CA GLN A 126 -26.60 -10.82 -1.76
C GLN A 126 -27.52 -10.43 -2.93
N GLN A 127 -27.30 -9.28 -3.54
CA GLN A 127 -28.06 -8.83 -4.70
C GLN A 127 -27.84 -9.74 -5.91
N LEU A 128 -26.57 -10.08 -6.19
CA LEU A 128 -26.17 -10.90 -7.34
C LEU A 128 -26.74 -12.32 -7.28
N LEU A 129 -26.79 -12.91 -6.09
CA LEU A 129 -27.17 -14.29 -5.85
C LEU A 129 -28.64 -14.46 -5.41
N GLY A 130 -29.36 -13.35 -5.16
CA GLY A 130 -30.71 -13.35 -4.64
C GLY A 130 -31.73 -14.12 -5.50
N GLU A 131 -31.57 -14.11 -6.82
CA GLU A 131 -32.45 -14.85 -7.75
C GLU A 131 -32.36 -16.38 -7.58
N LYS A 132 -31.27 -16.89 -7.00
CA LYS A 132 -31.02 -18.32 -6.78
C LYS A 132 -31.40 -18.79 -5.36
N ASP A 133 -31.98 -17.94 -4.52
CA ASP A 133 -32.33 -18.27 -3.13
C ASP A 133 -31.11 -18.81 -2.35
N ILE A 134 -29.94 -18.16 -2.53
CA ILE A 134 -28.71 -18.53 -1.84
C ILE A 134 -28.77 -18.01 -0.40
N SER A 135 -28.49 -18.89 0.57
CA SER A 135 -28.30 -18.51 1.96
C SER A 135 -26.86 -18.06 2.22
N PHE A 136 -26.66 -17.26 3.27
CA PHE A 136 -25.34 -16.75 3.67
C PHE A 136 -25.00 -17.18 5.08
N SER A 137 -23.82 -17.79 5.28
CA SER A 137 -23.25 -18.11 6.59
C SER A 137 -22.07 -17.17 6.84
N VAL A 138 -22.28 -16.13 7.66
CA VAL A 138 -21.32 -15.02 7.82
C VAL A 138 -20.78 -14.87 9.26
N ASP A 139 -21.23 -15.74 10.17
CA ASP A 139 -20.88 -15.66 11.58
C ASP A 139 -19.69 -16.52 11.98
N ASP A 140 -19.31 -17.48 11.14
CA ASP A 140 -18.31 -18.50 11.44
C ASP A 140 -16.98 -18.22 10.71
N ASP A 141 -15.89 -18.17 11.47
CA ASP A 141 -14.51 -18.19 10.96
C ASP A 141 -14.05 -19.65 10.79
N LEU A 142 -14.42 -20.28 9.67
CA LEU A 142 -14.09 -21.69 9.42
C LEU A 142 -12.58 -21.92 9.28
N ILE A 143 -11.84 -20.92 8.80
CA ILE A 143 -10.37 -21.02 8.73
C ILE A 143 -9.78 -21.03 10.14
N GLY A 144 -10.26 -20.17 11.04
CA GLY A 144 -9.82 -20.15 12.43
C GLY A 144 -10.08 -21.45 13.19
N GLU A 145 -11.19 -22.14 12.86
CA GLU A 145 -11.50 -23.43 13.48
C GLU A 145 -10.50 -24.55 13.11
N ILE A 146 -9.96 -24.52 11.88
CA ILE A 146 -8.96 -25.53 11.42
C ILE A 146 -7.52 -25.10 11.64
N TRP A 147 -7.22 -23.80 11.81
CA TRP A 147 -5.86 -23.28 11.99
C TRP A 147 -5.44 -23.31 13.46
N LYS A 148 -4.98 -24.47 13.94
CA LYS A 148 -4.72 -24.71 15.37
C LYS A 148 -3.56 -23.90 15.97
N ASP A 149 -2.59 -23.54 15.16
CA ASP A 149 -1.40 -22.75 15.49
C ASP A 149 -1.50 -21.30 14.93
N ARG A 150 -2.72 -20.80 14.80
CA ARG A 150 -2.96 -19.42 14.36
C ARG A 150 -2.30 -18.43 15.31
N PRO A 151 -1.49 -17.47 14.82
CA PRO A 151 -0.95 -16.40 15.65
C PRO A 151 -2.06 -15.67 16.42
N ALA A 152 -1.74 -15.16 17.61
CA ALA A 152 -2.68 -14.28 18.33
C ALA A 152 -2.84 -12.94 17.60
N LEU A 153 -3.93 -12.22 17.90
CA LEU A 153 -4.04 -10.82 17.50
C LEU A 153 -2.84 -10.04 18.05
N SER A 154 -2.24 -9.20 17.21
CA SER A 154 -1.14 -8.34 17.63
C SER A 154 -1.55 -7.40 18.77
N CYS A 155 -0.58 -7.06 19.61
CA CYS A 155 -0.72 -6.17 20.74
C CYS A 155 0.61 -5.46 20.98
N GLU A 156 1.12 -4.78 19.95
CA GLU A 156 2.36 -4.05 20.04
C GLU A 156 2.19 -2.73 20.81
N PRO A 157 3.22 -2.24 21.51
CA PRO A 157 3.14 -0.99 22.26
C PRO A 157 2.76 0.20 21.38
N VAL A 158 1.81 1.00 21.85
CA VAL A 158 1.39 2.22 21.18
C VAL A 158 2.39 3.34 21.46
N MET A 159 2.74 4.08 20.41
CA MET A 159 3.54 5.30 20.45
C MET A 159 2.64 6.52 20.20
N GLU A 160 2.81 7.59 20.97
CA GLU A 160 2.17 8.88 20.72
C GLU A 160 3.07 9.73 19.81
N LEU A 161 2.51 10.24 18.72
CA LEU A 161 3.22 11.15 17.82
C LEU A 161 3.07 12.58 18.31
N ASP A 162 4.18 13.19 18.74
CA ASP A 162 4.22 14.58 19.23
C ASP A 162 3.78 15.55 18.13
N VAL A 163 3.09 16.63 18.53
CA VAL A 163 2.61 17.68 17.63
C VAL A 163 3.73 18.35 16.82
N LYS A 164 4.96 18.35 17.33
CA LYS A 164 6.12 18.84 16.58
C LYS A 164 6.37 18.04 15.30
N TRP A 165 5.94 16.77 15.27
CA TRP A 165 5.99 15.90 14.09
C TRP A 165 4.68 15.95 13.32
N ALA A 166 3.54 15.81 14.01
CA ALA A 166 2.22 15.78 13.40
C ALA A 166 1.73 17.13 12.87
N GLY A 167 2.31 18.24 13.32
CA GLY A 167 1.97 19.60 12.88
C GLY A 167 0.59 20.10 13.33
N GLU A 168 -0.29 19.21 13.77
CA GLU A 168 -1.66 19.52 14.20
C GLU A 168 -2.02 18.70 15.45
N THR A 169 -2.70 19.34 16.40
CA THR A 169 -3.12 18.64 17.62
C THR A 169 -4.25 17.66 17.35
N ARG A 170 -4.32 16.61 18.14
CA ARG A 170 -5.46 15.67 18.16
C ARG A 170 -6.79 16.40 18.36
N ALA A 171 -6.84 17.38 19.27
CA ALA A 171 -8.04 18.15 19.57
C ALA A 171 -8.54 18.93 18.34
N ASP A 172 -7.65 19.56 17.58
CA ASP A 172 -8.02 20.30 16.36
C ASP A 172 -8.53 19.36 15.27
N LYS A 173 -7.88 18.20 15.08
CA LYS A 173 -8.34 17.17 14.12
C LYS A 173 -9.74 16.66 14.48
N ILE A 174 -9.98 16.30 15.73
CA ILE A 174 -11.28 15.86 16.24
C ILE A 174 -12.36 16.94 16.03
N ALA A 175 -12.06 18.20 16.32
CA ALA A 175 -12.99 19.29 16.12
C ALA A 175 -13.40 19.44 14.64
N LYS A 176 -12.43 19.38 13.71
CA LYS A 176 -12.69 19.44 12.27
C LYS A 176 -13.59 18.28 11.78
N ILE A 177 -13.34 17.06 12.27
CA ILE A 177 -14.17 15.91 11.89
C ILE A 177 -15.59 16.05 12.43
N ARG A 178 -15.77 16.53 13.67
CA ARG A 178 -17.11 16.82 14.24
C ARG A 178 -17.87 17.88 13.44
N GLU A 179 -17.19 18.92 12.95
CA GLU A 179 -17.81 19.91 12.07
C GLU A 179 -18.29 19.28 10.75
N GLN A 180 -17.52 18.38 10.17
CA GLN A 180 -17.92 17.65 8.97
C GLN A 180 -19.10 16.70 9.24
N MET A 181 -19.11 15.97 10.37
CA MET A 181 -20.25 15.15 10.79
C MET A 181 -21.53 15.98 10.87
N LYS A 182 -21.43 17.15 11.51
CA LYS A 182 -22.56 18.08 11.64
C LYS A 182 -23.06 18.58 10.28
N ALA A 183 -22.14 18.91 9.36
CA ALA A 183 -22.50 19.33 7.99
C ALA A 183 -23.23 18.22 7.20
N LYS A 184 -22.93 16.95 7.51
CA LYS A 184 -23.59 15.77 6.93
C LYS A 184 -24.85 15.35 7.69
N ASN A 185 -25.19 16.02 8.79
CA ASN A 185 -26.25 15.62 9.74
C ASN A 185 -26.05 14.17 10.24
N ALA A 186 -24.83 13.78 10.53
CA ALA A 186 -24.49 12.48 11.10
C ALA A 186 -24.46 12.56 12.63
N ASP A 187 -25.17 11.64 13.31
CA ASP A 187 -25.15 11.53 14.77
C ASP A 187 -23.97 10.70 15.27
N VAL A 188 -23.59 9.70 14.47
CA VAL A 188 -22.51 8.76 14.77
C VAL A 188 -21.61 8.62 13.54
N PHE A 189 -20.30 8.65 13.74
CA PHE A 189 -19.29 8.29 12.75
C PHE A 189 -18.56 7.02 13.19
N VAL A 190 -18.63 5.97 12.37
CA VAL A 190 -17.93 4.70 12.59
C VAL A 190 -16.73 4.65 11.68
N LEU A 191 -15.55 4.62 12.27
CA LEU A 191 -14.27 4.59 11.58
C LEU A 191 -13.53 3.29 11.89
N THR A 192 -13.19 2.53 10.85
CA THR A 192 -12.49 1.25 10.97
C THR A 192 -11.10 1.27 10.35
N SER A 193 -10.81 2.19 9.43
CA SER A 193 -9.49 2.33 8.80
C SER A 193 -8.42 2.67 9.85
N LEU A 194 -7.45 1.78 9.99
CA LEU A 194 -6.39 1.89 11.00
C LEU A 194 -5.52 3.14 10.83
N ASP A 195 -5.17 3.46 9.58
CA ASP A 195 -4.39 4.66 9.25
C ASP A 195 -5.13 5.95 9.61
N ASP A 196 -6.44 5.99 9.32
CA ASP A 196 -7.29 7.13 9.62
C ASP A 196 -7.42 7.36 11.13
N ILE A 197 -7.55 6.27 11.91
CA ILE A 197 -7.59 6.32 13.38
C ILE A 197 -6.24 6.78 13.93
N ALA A 198 -5.14 6.22 13.43
CA ALA A 198 -3.79 6.57 13.83
C ALA A 198 -3.47 8.05 13.54
N TRP A 199 -3.86 8.54 12.34
CA TRP A 199 -3.73 9.95 11.97
C TRP A 199 -4.57 10.86 12.85
N LEU A 200 -5.85 10.54 13.07
CA LEU A 200 -6.78 11.36 13.83
C LEU A 200 -6.34 11.53 15.29
N LEU A 201 -5.84 10.44 15.89
CA LEU A 201 -5.46 10.41 17.30
C LEU A 201 -3.98 10.73 17.55
N ASN A 202 -3.19 10.99 16.51
CA ASN A 202 -1.73 11.14 16.61
C ASN A 202 -1.09 9.98 17.38
N ILE A 203 -1.47 8.75 17.07
CA ILE A 203 -0.87 7.53 17.61
C ILE A 203 -0.27 6.69 16.50
N ARG A 204 0.73 5.91 16.84
CA ARG A 204 1.33 4.90 15.97
C ARG A 204 1.51 3.61 16.76
N GLY A 205 1.58 2.50 16.07
CA GLY A 205 1.83 1.19 16.64
C GLY A 205 2.67 0.35 15.68
N ASN A 206 2.66 -0.96 15.88
CA ASN A 206 3.35 -1.88 15.00
C ASN A 206 2.58 -3.20 14.89
N ASP A 207 1.24 -3.11 14.93
CA ASP A 207 0.38 -4.29 14.86
C ASP A 207 0.36 -4.95 13.48
N ILE A 208 0.71 -4.21 12.45
CA ILE A 208 0.91 -4.71 11.08
C ILE A 208 2.37 -4.46 10.68
N HIS A 209 3.03 -5.48 10.16
CA HIS A 209 4.41 -5.38 9.68
C HIS A 209 4.56 -4.26 8.66
N CYS A 210 5.55 -3.41 8.82
CA CYS A 210 5.82 -2.22 8.01
C CYS A 210 4.67 -1.19 7.96
N CYS A 211 3.63 -1.32 8.77
CA CYS A 211 2.55 -0.33 8.87
C CYS A 211 2.44 0.14 10.32
N PRO A 212 2.78 1.40 10.64
CA PRO A 212 2.81 1.88 12.02
C PRO A 212 1.42 2.22 12.56
N VAL A 213 0.54 1.24 12.60
CA VAL A 213 -0.87 1.34 13.00
C VAL A 213 -1.18 0.51 14.24
N VAL A 214 -2.32 0.81 14.86
CA VAL A 214 -2.84 0.10 16.04
C VAL A 214 -4.16 -0.58 15.65
N LEU A 215 -4.29 -1.88 15.90
CA LEU A 215 -5.56 -2.59 15.70
C LEU A 215 -6.65 -1.96 16.57
N SER A 216 -7.57 -1.23 15.94
CA SER A 216 -8.57 -0.46 16.65
C SER A 216 -9.79 -0.11 15.80
N TYR A 217 -10.90 0.14 16.47
CA TYR A 217 -12.10 0.80 15.90
C TYR A 217 -12.31 2.12 16.62
N LEU A 218 -12.89 3.09 15.93
CA LEU A 218 -13.23 4.35 16.55
C LEU A 218 -14.67 4.70 16.24
N ILE A 219 -15.41 5.09 17.29
CA ILE A 219 -16.77 5.61 17.16
C ILE A 219 -16.81 7.01 17.75
N MET A 220 -17.23 7.96 16.93
CA MET A 220 -17.36 9.36 17.30
C MET A 220 -18.84 9.79 17.28
N THR A 221 -19.24 10.48 18.33
CA THR A 221 -20.51 11.23 18.38
C THR A 221 -20.21 12.71 18.64
N ASP A 222 -21.24 13.52 18.73
CA ASP A 222 -21.08 14.94 19.08
C ASP A 222 -20.34 15.15 20.41
N THR A 223 -20.54 14.26 21.38
CA THR A 223 -19.98 14.40 22.74
C THR A 223 -18.98 13.33 23.14
N GLU A 224 -18.98 12.18 22.52
CA GLU A 224 -18.13 11.03 22.88
C GLU A 224 -17.16 10.68 21.77
N LEU A 225 -16.01 10.14 22.17
CA LEU A 225 -15.03 9.52 21.28
C LEU A 225 -14.53 8.24 21.93
N ARG A 226 -14.89 7.11 21.32
CA ARG A 226 -14.62 5.78 21.84
C ARG A 226 -13.63 5.07 20.94
N LEU A 227 -12.49 4.70 21.50
CA LEU A 227 -11.46 3.89 20.86
C LEU A 227 -11.58 2.45 21.39
N TYR A 228 -11.83 1.50 20.51
CA TYR A 228 -11.87 0.08 20.84
C TYR A 228 -10.56 -0.57 20.40
N ALA A 229 -9.74 -0.97 21.36
CA ALA A 229 -8.41 -1.50 21.10
C ALA A 229 -7.98 -2.48 22.21
N ASN A 230 -6.83 -3.12 22.04
CA ASN A 230 -6.23 -3.86 23.14
C ASN A 230 -5.66 -2.86 24.17
N VAL A 231 -6.35 -2.72 25.30
CA VAL A 231 -6.01 -1.73 26.35
C VAL A 231 -4.58 -1.91 26.85
N SER A 232 -4.04 -3.16 26.88
CA SER A 232 -2.71 -3.42 27.39
C SER A 232 -1.57 -2.91 26.49
N ALA A 233 -1.87 -2.52 25.24
CA ALA A 233 -0.91 -1.89 24.33
C ALA A 233 -0.60 -0.43 24.70
N PHE A 234 -1.44 0.20 25.52
CA PHE A 234 -1.33 1.62 25.87
C PHE A 234 -0.66 1.81 27.23
N ALA A 235 0.48 2.51 27.24
CA ALA A 235 1.09 2.95 28.48
C ALA A 235 0.17 3.92 29.22
N GLU A 236 0.19 3.93 30.57
CA GLU A 236 -0.66 4.76 31.41
C GLU A 236 -0.66 6.23 30.99
N LYS A 237 0.52 6.78 30.68
CA LYS A 237 0.67 8.18 30.23
C LYS A 237 -0.06 8.46 28.92
N ILE A 238 -0.10 7.50 27.99
CA ILE A 238 -0.83 7.65 26.72
C ILE A 238 -2.33 7.61 26.98
N CYS A 239 -2.80 6.72 27.88
CA CYS A 239 -4.20 6.68 28.30
C CYS A 239 -4.65 8.03 28.89
N GLU A 240 -3.87 8.59 29.82
CA GLU A 240 -4.14 9.92 30.41
C GLU A 240 -4.23 11.02 29.34
N ASN A 241 -3.28 11.04 28.38
CA ASN A 241 -3.26 12.03 27.31
C ASN A 241 -4.45 11.89 26.37
N LEU A 242 -4.86 10.66 26.05
CA LEU A 242 -6.05 10.38 25.24
C LEU A 242 -7.31 10.83 25.98
N GLU A 243 -7.46 10.48 27.27
CA GLU A 243 -8.61 10.85 28.10
C GLU A 243 -8.72 12.36 28.28
N ALA A 244 -7.60 13.07 28.46
CA ALA A 244 -7.57 14.53 28.52
C ALA A 244 -8.10 15.20 27.23
N ASN A 245 -8.08 14.50 26.11
CA ASN A 245 -8.67 14.93 24.83
C ASN A 245 -10.07 14.32 24.57
N GLY A 246 -10.69 13.71 25.57
CA GLY A 246 -12.03 13.14 25.49
C GLY A 246 -12.10 11.76 24.81
N VAL A 247 -10.97 11.10 24.55
CA VAL A 247 -10.91 9.75 23.97
C VAL A 247 -10.92 8.73 25.09
N LYS A 248 -11.92 7.83 25.10
CA LYS A 248 -11.99 6.72 26.05
C LYS A 248 -11.68 5.41 25.36
N ILE A 249 -10.80 4.60 25.98
CA ILE A 249 -10.39 3.31 25.44
C ILE A 249 -11.28 2.20 26.02
N TYR A 250 -11.74 1.31 25.15
CA TYR A 250 -12.57 0.16 25.48
C TYR A 250 -11.95 -1.13 24.89
N PRO A 251 -12.27 -2.32 25.43
CA PRO A 251 -11.81 -3.58 24.86
C PRO A 251 -12.24 -3.74 23.39
N TYR A 252 -11.31 -4.22 22.56
CA TYR A 252 -11.41 -4.28 21.09
C TYR A 252 -12.75 -4.83 20.58
N ASN A 253 -13.20 -5.98 21.10
CA ASN A 253 -14.41 -6.63 20.62
C ASN A 253 -15.71 -5.98 21.12
N GLU A 254 -15.67 -5.04 22.06
CA GLU A 254 -16.87 -4.37 22.57
C GLU A 254 -17.52 -3.43 21.54
N VAL A 255 -16.82 -3.12 20.44
CA VAL A 255 -17.37 -2.33 19.33
C VAL A 255 -18.68 -2.91 18.80
N TYR A 256 -18.77 -4.24 18.66
CA TYR A 256 -19.96 -4.91 18.14
C TYR A 256 -21.18 -4.73 19.06
N SER A 257 -20.97 -4.83 20.37
CA SER A 257 -22.02 -4.59 21.36
C SER A 257 -22.46 -3.13 21.40
N TYR A 258 -21.52 -2.19 21.19
CA TYR A 258 -21.84 -0.78 21.17
C TYR A 258 -22.67 -0.40 19.94
N VAL A 259 -22.28 -0.85 18.73
CA VAL A 259 -23.04 -0.54 17.52
C VAL A 259 -24.47 -1.09 17.58
N GLN A 260 -24.66 -2.24 18.23
CA GLN A 260 -25.99 -2.81 18.48
C GLN A 260 -26.84 -1.96 19.42
N ALA A 261 -26.20 -1.21 20.33
CA ALA A 261 -26.85 -0.35 21.31
C ALA A 261 -27.04 1.11 20.83
N ILE A 262 -26.69 1.43 19.60
CA ILE A 262 -26.90 2.77 19.03
C ILE A 262 -28.41 3.09 19.06
N PRO A 263 -28.81 4.30 19.47
CA PRO A 263 -30.22 4.66 19.55
C PRO A 263 -30.97 4.51 18.22
N SER A 264 -32.21 4.05 18.30
CA SER A 264 -33.14 3.94 17.17
C SER A 264 -33.23 5.26 16.38
N GLY A 265 -33.23 5.16 15.05
CA GLY A 265 -33.34 6.32 14.16
C GLY A 265 -32.06 7.16 14.01
N SER A 266 -30.97 6.78 14.67
CA SER A 266 -29.67 7.49 14.50
C SER A 266 -29.19 7.49 13.07
N ARG A 267 -28.54 8.58 12.66
CA ARG A 267 -27.89 8.73 11.35
C ARG A 267 -26.41 8.38 11.50
N ILE A 268 -26.01 7.25 10.94
CA ILE A 268 -24.68 6.67 11.10
C ILE A 268 -23.88 6.85 9.81
N LEU A 269 -22.82 7.64 9.87
CA LEU A 269 -21.88 7.81 8.77
C LEU A 269 -20.80 6.72 8.87
N LEU A 270 -20.61 6.00 7.80
CA LEU A 270 -19.56 5.00 7.62
C LEU A 270 -19.28 4.79 6.12
N SER A 271 -18.14 4.19 5.79
CA SER A 271 -17.84 3.73 4.44
C SER A 271 -18.14 2.24 4.33
N LYS A 272 -19.18 1.85 3.59
CA LYS A 272 -19.52 0.43 3.40
C LYS A 272 -18.41 -0.37 2.74
N SER A 273 -17.56 0.26 1.93
CA SER A 273 -16.41 -0.39 1.31
C SER A 273 -15.26 -0.66 2.29
N GLY A 274 -15.17 0.07 3.41
CA GLY A 274 -14.12 -0.09 4.42
C GLY A 274 -14.57 -0.76 5.71
N VAL A 275 -15.89 -0.74 6.01
CA VAL A 275 -16.44 -1.35 7.23
C VAL A 275 -16.86 -2.78 6.95
N ASN A 276 -16.47 -3.72 7.82
CA ASN A 276 -16.84 -5.13 7.66
C ASN A 276 -18.35 -5.38 7.81
N SER A 277 -18.85 -6.38 7.09
CA SER A 277 -20.29 -6.70 7.00
C SER A 277 -20.91 -7.09 8.34
N ARG A 278 -20.14 -7.77 9.21
CA ARG A 278 -20.62 -8.14 10.54
C ARG A 278 -20.85 -6.93 11.44
N LEU A 279 -20.02 -5.90 11.36
CA LEU A 279 -20.22 -4.68 12.13
C LEU A 279 -21.52 -3.98 11.70
N VAL A 280 -21.74 -3.87 10.38
CA VAL A 280 -22.94 -3.25 9.83
C VAL A 280 -24.20 -4.06 10.15
N SER A 281 -24.15 -5.39 10.11
CA SER A 281 -25.28 -6.25 10.45
C SER A 281 -25.72 -6.15 11.94
N ASN A 282 -24.85 -5.66 12.83
CA ASN A 282 -25.18 -5.38 14.22
C ASN A 282 -25.84 -4.00 14.43
N ILE A 283 -25.86 -3.13 13.44
CA ILE A 283 -26.51 -1.82 13.51
C ILE A 283 -28.04 -2.02 13.55
N PRO A 284 -28.78 -1.29 14.41
CA PRO A 284 -30.24 -1.36 14.43
C PRO A 284 -30.88 -1.12 13.05
N ALA A 285 -31.84 -1.96 12.68
CA ALA A 285 -32.46 -1.94 11.34
C ALA A 285 -33.18 -0.63 10.97
N ASP A 286 -33.53 0.17 11.94
CA ASP A 286 -34.19 1.47 11.78
C ASP A 286 -33.20 2.66 11.81
N ALA A 287 -31.92 2.42 11.99
CA ALA A 287 -30.87 3.43 11.82
C ALA A 287 -30.70 3.79 10.34
N VAL A 288 -30.34 5.04 10.07
CA VAL A 288 -30.09 5.54 8.73
C VAL A 288 -28.58 5.51 8.44
N ILE A 289 -28.14 4.60 7.60
CA ILE A 289 -26.74 4.54 7.18
C ILE A 289 -26.48 5.59 6.10
N LEU A 290 -25.52 6.47 6.37
CA LEU A 290 -24.95 7.40 5.41
C LEU A 290 -23.66 6.77 4.87
N ASP A 291 -23.76 6.13 3.70
CA ASP A 291 -22.60 5.53 3.04
C ASP A 291 -21.79 6.61 2.34
N GLU A 292 -20.68 6.98 2.95
CA GLU A 292 -19.82 8.08 2.51
C GLU A 292 -18.36 7.65 2.69
N VAL A 293 -17.45 8.25 1.93
CA VAL A 293 -16.01 8.11 2.19
C VAL A 293 -15.66 8.63 3.59
N ASN A 294 -14.67 8.02 4.23
CA ASN A 294 -14.22 8.45 5.56
C ASN A 294 -13.90 9.95 5.57
N LEU A 295 -14.44 10.68 6.55
CA LEU A 295 -14.24 12.12 6.70
C LEU A 295 -12.76 12.48 6.93
N THR A 296 -11.96 11.52 7.34
CA THR A 296 -10.52 11.61 7.59
C THR A 296 -9.66 11.44 6.34
N LEU A 297 -10.18 10.79 5.28
CA LEU A 297 -9.42 10.37 4.11
C LEU A 297 -8.69 11.55 3.42
N LEU A 298 -9.43 12.58 3.03
CA LEU A 298 -8.83 13.74 2.34
C LEU A 298 -7.98 14.61 3.27
N PRO A 299 -8.40 14.96 4.51
CA PRO A 299 -7.55 15.70 5.44
C PRO A 299 -6.22 15.02 5.76
N LYS A 300 -6.18 13.68 5.81
CA LYS A 300 -4.96 12.89 6.02
C LYS A 300 -4.04 12.91 4.79
N ALA A 301 -4.60 12.78 3.59
CA ALA A 301 -3.84 12.80 2.35
C ALA A 301 -3.17 14.15 2.06
N VAL A 302 -3.78 15.25 2.50
CA VAL A 302 -3.26 16.63 2.34
C VAL A 302 -2.35 16.95 3.52
N LYS A 303 -1.05 16.73 3.34
CA LYS A 303 -0.04 16.98 4.38
C LYS A 303 -0.02 18.47 4.76
N ASN A 304 -0.03 18.74 6.06
CA ASN A 304 0.12 20.10 6.58
C ASN A 304 1.56 20.62 6.39
N PHE A 305 1.80 21.88 6.70
CA PHE A 305 3.12 22.49 6.50
C PHE A 305 4.25 21.74 7.22
N THR A 306 4.03 21.33 8.48
CA THR A 306 5.03 20.59 9.26
C THR A 306 5.31 19.22 8.68
N GLU A 307 4.27 18.47 8.29
CA GLU A 307 4.42 17.18 7.64
C GLU A 307 5.18 17.30 6.31
N MET A 308 4.90 18.33 5.50
CA MET A 308 5.63 18.56 4.24
C MET A 308 7.12 18.88 4.46
N GLU A 309 7.47 19.70 5.48
CA GLU A 309 8.88 19.98 5.79
C GLU A 309 9.59 18.73 6.32
N ASN A 310 8.91 17.96 7.15
CA ASN A 310 9.44 16.72 7.70
C ASN A 310 9.65 15.67 6.59
N GLU A 311 8.71 15.49 5.66
CA GLU A 311 8.88 14.57 4.52
C GLU A 311 10.13 14.90 3.70
N ARG A 312 10.47 16.19 3.52
CA ARG A 312 11.73 16.57 2.87
C ARG A 312 12.94 16.07 3.65
N LEU A 313 12.89 16.15 4.98
CA LEU A 313 13.99 15.66 5.85
C LEU A 313 14.09 14.12 5.79
N ALA A 314 12.96 13.41 5.83
CA ALA A 314 12.93 11.96 5.69
C ALA A 314 13.58 11.52 4.37
N HIS A 315 13.25 12.19 3.25
CA HIS A 315 13.81 11.89 1.94
C HIS A 315 15.29 12.26 1.79
N ILE A 316 15.79 13.24 2.54
CA ILE A 316 17.24 13.52 2.60
C ILE A 316 17.95 12.39 3.36
N LYS A 317 17.45 11.98 4.53
CA LYS A 317 18.03 10.89 5.32
C LYS A 317 18.06 9.58 4.54
N ASP A 318 16.94 9.21 3.94
CA ASP A 318 16.85 8.01 3.15
C ASP A 318 17.68 8.10 1.86
N GLY A 319 17.72 9.27 1.24
CA GLY A 319 18.59 9.57 0.10
C GLY A 319 20.07 9.34 0.41
N VAL A 320 20.54 9.70 1.61
CA VAL A 320 21.89 9.41 2.08
C VAL A 320 22.11 7.91 2.21
N ALA A 321 21.18 7.19 2.85
CA ALA A 321 21.29 5.74 3.05
C ALA A 321 21.34 4.98 1.72
N VAL A 322 20.41 5.29 0.80
CA VAL A 322 20.33 4.64 -0.52
C VAL A 322 21.52 5.01 -1.41
N THR A 323 22.01 6.25 -1.35
CA THR A 323 23.23 6.67 -2.07
C THR A 323 24.46 5.88 -1.60
N LYS A 324 24.66 5.75 -0.28
CA LYS A 324 25.74 4.91 0.30
C LYS A 324 25.58 3.45 -0.11
N PHE A 325 24.37 2.93 -0.13
CA PHE A 325 24.08 1.57 -0.57
C PHE A 325 24.47 1.35 -2.04
N ILE A 326 24.06 2.23 -2.95
CA ILE A 326 24.43 2.11 -4.38
C ILE A 326 25.94 2.16 -4.56
N HIS A 327 26.63 3.09 -3.88
CA HIS A 327 28.09 3.17 -3.89
C HIS A 327 28.74 1.88 -3.38
N TRP A 328 28.30 1.38 -2.22
CA TRP A 328 28.80 0.12 -1.67
C TRP A 328 28.57 -1.06 -2.60
N LEU A 329 27.39 -1.19 -3.16
CA LEU A 329 27.01 -2.29 -4.05
C LEU A 329 27.90 -2.32 -5.30
N LYS A 330 28.01 -1.18 -6.01
CA LYS A 330 28.86 -1.05 -7.20
C LYS A 330 30.34 -1.27 -6.92
N THR A 331 30.80 -0.94 -5.71
CA THR A 331 32.21 -1.09 -5.31
C THR A 331 32.56 -2.52 -4.93
N ASN A 332 31.60 -3.31 -4.43
CA ASN A 332 31.88 -4.60 -3.80
C ASN A 332 31.34 -5.82 -4.56
N VAL A 333 30.43 -5.65 -5.51
CA VAL A 333 29.82 -6.77 -6.25
C VAL A 333 30.84 -7.70 -6.96
N GLU A 334 32.02 -7.19 -7.32
CA GLU A 334 33.11 -8.01 -7.87
C GLU A 334 34.04 -8.60 -6.80
N LYS A 335 33.99 -8.10 -5.56
CA LYS A 335 34.99 -8.41 -4.52
C LYS A 335 34.49 -9.43 -3.51
N GLU A 336 33.19 -9.50 -3.28
CA GLU A 336 32.56 -10.38 -2.30
C GLU A 336 31.23 -10.93 -2.82
N THR A 337 30.79 -12.03 -2.25
CA THR A 337 29.49 -12.59 -2.60
C THR A 337 28.40 -11.77 -1.93
N ILE A 338 27.62 -11.05 -2.71
CA ILE A 338 26.43 -10.31 -2.29
C ILE A 338 25.22 -11.03 -2.87
N THR A 339 24.23 -11.32 -2.05
CA THR A 339 22.94 -11.88 -2.49
C THR A 339 21.83 -10.85 -2.36
N GLU A 340 20.64 -11.13 -2.91
CA GLU A 340 19.48 -10.26 -2.80
C GLU A 340 19.14 -9.96 -1.32
N LEU A 341 19.13 -11.00 -0.46
CA LEU A 341 18.88 -10.84 0.98
C LEU A 341 19.99 -10.06 1.68
N SER A 342 21.26 -10.36 1.38
CA SER A 342 22.36 -9.64 2.02
C SER A 342 22.47 -8.18 1.57
N ALA A 343 22.05 -7.87 0.36
CA ALA A 343 21.94 -6.48 -0.14
C ALA A 343 20.82 -5.72 0.57
N ALA A 344 19.66 -6.36 0.78
CA ALA A 344 18.56 -5.79 1.57
C ALA A 344 19.01 -5.49 3.01
N GLU A 345 19.66 -6.44 3.68
CA GLU A 345 20.21 -6.27 5.03
C GLU A 345 21.22 -5.12 5.09
N LYS A 346 22.07 -4.97 4.06
CA LYS A 346 23.03 -3.89 3.99
C LYS A 346 22.38 -2.51 3.87
N LEU A 347 21.31 -2.41 3.08
CA LEU A 347 20.55 -1.16 2.98
C LEU A 347 19.88 -0.83 4.32
N TYR A 348 19.29 -1.83 4.99
CA TYR A 348 18.73 -1.65 6.33
C TYR A 348 19.77 -1.10 7.33
N GLN A 349 21.03 -1.59 7.26
CA GLN A 349 22.12 -1.07 8.10
C GLN A 349 22.38 0.42 7.82
N PHE A 350 22.47 0.84 6.54
CA PHE A 350 22.65 2.26 6.21
C PHE A 350 21.48 3.15 6.65
N ARG A 351 20.25 2.64 6.58
CA ARG A 351 19.06 3.33 7.11
C ARG A 351 19.11 3.45 8.63
N SER A 352 19.57 2.40 9.33
CA SER A 352 19.70 2.38 10.79
C SER A 352 20.73 3.37 11.31
N GLU A 353 21.67 3.85 10.47
CA GLU A 353 22.61 4.92 10.81
C GLU A 353 21.92 6.30 10.83
N GLN A 354 20.73 6.44 10.24
CA GLN A 354 20.01 7.70 10.17
C GLN A 354 19.22 7.94 11.46
N GLU A 355 19.26 9.17 11.95
CA GLU A 355 18.51 9.58 13.13
C GLU A 355 16.99 9.40 12.91
N HIS A 356 16.29 8.87 13.89
CA HIS A 356 14.85 8.65 13.89
C HIS A 356 14.34 7.59 12.89
N PHE A 357 15.20 6.75 12.36
CA PHE A 357 14.76 5.58 11.60
C PHE A 357 14.01 4.61 12.51
N LEU A 358 12.84 4.13 12.06
CA LEU A 358 11.94 3.27 12.84
C LEU A 358 11.79 1.87 12.25
N GLY A 359 12.17 1.68 10.99
CA GLY A 359 12.06 0.41 10.26
C GLY A 359 11.73 0.63 8.79
N ASP A 360 11.69 -0.45 8.02
CA ASP A 360 11.30 -0.38 6.62
C ASP A 360 9.80 -0.04 6.48
N SER A 361 9.43 0.69 5.42
CA SER A 361 8.03 1.03 5.10
C SER A 361 7.29 -0.10 4.39
N PHE A 362 8.02 -1.05 3.83
CA PHE A 362 7.57 -2.32 3.27
C PHE A 362 8.75 -3.29 3.15
N ASP A 363 8.46 -4.58 2.92
CA ASP A 363 9.52 -5.57 2.69
C ASP A 363 10.34 -5.21 1.47
N PRO A 364 11.68 -5.03 1.58
CA PRO A 364 12.50 -4.56 0.48
C PRO A 364 12.50 -5.54 -0.69
N ILE A 365 12.38 -5.00 -1.89
CA ILE A 365 12.49 -5.74 -3.16
C ILE A 365 13.90 -5.51 -3.70
N ILE A 366 14.78 -6.47 -3.52
CA ILE A 366 16.07 -6.51 -4.21
C ILE A 366 16.00 -7.66 -5.19
N ALA A 367 15.83 -7.34 -6.48
CA ALA A 367 15.54 -8.32 -7.51
C ALA A 367 16.59 -8.27 -8.62
N TYR A 368 17.37 -9.34 -8.76
CA TYR A 368 18.45 -9.42 -9.75
C TYR A 368 18.03 -10.21 -10.99
N GLY A 369 18.38 -9.70 -12.16
CA GLY A 369 18.16 -10.37 -13.44
C GLY A 369 16.69 -10.72 -13.67
N THR A 370 16.37 -12.00 -13.81
CA THR A 370 15.01 -12.48 -14.09
C THR A 370 14.01 -12.27 -12.94
N HIS A 371 14.49 -12.18 -11.69
CA HIS A 371 13.64 -11.89 -10.55
C HIS A 371 13.02 -10.50 -10.64
N ALA A 372 13.71 -9.54 -11.25
CA ALA A 372 13.20 -8.19 -11.45
C ALA A 372 11.97 -8.12 -12.37
N ALA A 373 11.70 -9.17 -13.16
CA ALA A 373 10.47 -9.25 -13.95
C ALA A 373 9.21 -9.53 -13.12
N ILE A 374 9.39 -9.91 -11.85
CA ILE A 374 8.29 -10.12 -10.89
C ILE A 374 8.09 -8.82 -10.12
N VAL A 375 7.02 -8.09 -10.43
CA VAL A 375 6.79 -6.70 -9.96
C VAL A 375 6.91 -6.55 -8.45
N HIS A 376 6.32 -7.47 -7.67
CA HIS A 376 6.39 -7.54 -6.21
C HIS A 376 7.19 -8.77 -5.76
N TYR A 377 8.41 -8.91 -6.29
CA TYR A 377 9.32 -9.97 -5.88
C TYR A 377 9.69 -9.81 -4.39
N SER A 378 9.76 -10.92 -3.69
CA SER A 378 10.29 -10.96 -2.34
C SER A 378 11.25 -12.15 -2.23
N ALA A 379 12.52 -11.86 -2.01
CA ALA A 379 13.53 -12.88 -1.83
C ALA A 379 13.25 -13.70 -0.56
N THR A 380 13.39 -15.01 -0.66
CA THR A 380 13.35 -15.94 0.48
C THR A 380 14.66 -16.70 0.53
N LYS A 381 14.89 -17.44 1.61
CA LYS A 381 16.11 -18.29 1.73
C LYS A 381 16.22 -19.31 0.60
N GLU A 382 15.09 -19.73 0.03
CA GLU A 382 15.01 -20.69 -1.06
C GLU A 382 15.22 -20.07 -2.44
N THR A 383 14.88 -18.78 -2.60
CA THR A 383 14.94 -18.06 -3.89
C THR A 383 16.13 -17.10 -3.98
N ASP A 384 16.82 -16.86 -2.85
CA ASP A 384 17.95 -15.93 -2.78
C ASP A 384 19.09 -16.33 -3.74
N ILE A 385 19.50 -15.40 -4.57
CA ILE A 385 20.58 -15.62 -5.55
C ILE A 385 21.70 -14.58 -5.39
N PRO A 386 22.95 -14.95 -5.77
CA PRO A 386 24.05 -13.98 -5.78
C PRO A 386 23.88 -12.96 -6.91
N LEU A 387 24.21 -11.70 -6.61
CA LEU A 387 24.36 -10.64 -7.57
C LEU A 387 25.72 -10.80 -8.27
N GLU A 388 25.74 -10.64 -9.58
CA GLU A 388 26.98 -10.71 -10.37
C GLU A 388 27.32 -9.33 -10.96
N ALA A 389 28.59 -9.09 -11.27
CA ALA A 389 29.04 -7.85 -11.92
C ALA A 389 28.65 -7.79 -13.41
N LYS A 390 27.37 -7.99 -13.68
CA LYS A 390 26.73 -7.89 -15.01
C LYS A 390 25.25 -7.57 -14.88
N GLY A 391 24.65 -7.00 -15.92
CA GLY A 391 23.23 -6.72 -15.95
C GLY A 391 22.81 -5.68 -14.90
N MET A 392 21.60 -5.84 -14.37
CA MET A 392 20.95 -4.86 -13.48
C MET A 392 20.30 -5.56 -12.28
N VAL A 393 20.24 -4.84 -11.15
CA VAL A 393 19.39 -5.16 -10.01
C VAL A 393 18.35 -4.05 -9.83
N LEU A 394 17.10 -4.43 -9.63
CA LEU A 394 16.03 -3.55 -9.23
C LEU A 394 16.00 -3.54 -7.69
N ALA A 395 16.17 -2.35 -7.10
CA ALA A 395 16.07 -2.12 -5.67
C ALA A 395 14.91 -1.17 -5.40
N ASP A 396 13.80 -1.72 -4.88
CA ASP A 396 12.61 -1.00 -4.48
C ASP A 396 12.44 -1.12 -2.98
N THR A 397 12.51 0.00 -2.28
CA THR A 397 12.70 0.02 -0.84
C THR A 397 12.24 1.34 -0.24
N GLY A 398 11.82 1.32 1.01
CA GLY A 398 11.42 2.52 1.72
C GLY A 398 11.68 2.42 3.22
N GLY A 399 11.59 3.53 3.92
CA GLY A 399 11.81 3.60 5.36
C GLY A 399 10.81 4.49 6.08
N HIS A 400 10.49 4.13 7.30
CA HIS A 400 9.77 4.97 8.25
C HIS A 400 10.74 5.76 9.12
N TYR A 401 10.51 7.04 9.22
CA TYR A 401 11.21 7.98 10.11
C TYR A 401 10.17 8.75 10.92
N LEU A 402 10.54 9.34 12.06
CA LEU A 402 9.63 10.26 12.75
C LEU A 402 9.21 11.44 11.86
N GLU A 403 10.03 11.73 10.86
CA GLU A 403 9.82 12.77 9.86
C GLU A 403 8.92 12.34 8.69
N GLY A 404 8.59 11.07 8.55
CA GLY A 404 7.70 10.63 7.46
C GLY A 404 7.99 9.22 6.93
N THR A 405 7.50 8.96 5.74
CA THR A 405 7.64 7.66 5.05
C THR A 405 8.26 7.86 3.67
N THR A 406 9.24 7.02 3.33
CA THR A 406 9.86 7.03 2.00
C THR A 406 9.49 5.79 1.22
N ASP A 407 9.54 5.94 -0.11
CA ASP A 407 9.37 4.92 -1.12
C ASP A 407 10.28 5.26 -2.31
N ILE A 408 11.22 4.38 -2.66
CA ILE A 408 12.26 4.67 -3.66
C ILE A 408 12.59 3.41 -4.43
N THR A 409 12.41 3.44 -5.74
CA THR A 409 12.98 2.41 -6.61
C THR A 409 14.12 2.95 -7.44
N ARG A 410 15.22 2.20 -7.49
CA ARG A 410 16.31 2.38 -8.46
C ARG A 410 16.65 1.06 -9.14
N THR A 411 16.70 1.08 -10.46
CA THR A 411 17.36 0.02 -11.23
C THR A 411 18.83 0.39 -11.36
N ILE A 412 19.70 -0.46 -10.81
CA ILE A 412 21.14 -0.22 -10.65
C ILE A 412 21.89 -1.15 -11.61
N VAL A 413 22.76 -0.60 -12.43
CA VAL A 413 23.63 -1.35 -13.35
C VAL A 413 24.82 -1.90 -12.58
N LEU A 414 25.02 -3.21 -12.60
CA LEU A 414 26.13 -3.88 -11.92
C LEU A 414 27.30 -4.24 -12.85
N GLY A 415 27.12 -4.06 -14.17
CA GLY A 415 28.14 -4.35 -15.18
C GLY A 415 27.58 -4.24 -16.60
N PRO A 416 28.13 -4.93 -17.58
CA PRO A 416 27.69 -4.80 -18.97
C PRO A 416 26.20 -5.05 -19.15
N VAL A 417 25.52 -4.13 -19.81
CA VAL A 417 24.09 -4.21 -20.18
C VAL A 417 23.92 -4.11 -21.69
N SER A 418 22.92 -4.80 -22.24
CA SER A 418 22.61 -4.82 -23.66
C SER A 418 21.95 -3.52 -24.13
N ASN A 419 21.94 -3.28 -25.45
CA ASN A 419 21.21 -2.16 -26.03
C ASN A 419 19.69 -2.27 -25.79
N LYS A 420 19.15 -3.49 -25.63
CA LYS A 420 17.74 -3.72 -25.27
C LYS A 420 17.45 -3.21 -23.88
N GLU A 421 18.27 -3.57 -22.90
CA GLU A 421 18.14 -3.09 -21.52
C GLU A 421 18.24 -1.57 -21.44
N LYS A 422 19.25 -0.97 -22.09
CA LYS A 422 19.41 0.51 -22.15
C LYS A 422 18.18 1.19 -22.78
N LYS A 423 17.62 0.59 -23.82
CA LYS A 423 16.43 1.11 -24.50
C LYS A 423 15.26 1.28 -23.51
N TYR A 424 14.95 0.21 -22.77
CA TYR A 424 13.81 0.24 -21.85
C TYR A 424 14.12 0.99 -20.55
N PHE A 425 15.36 0.92 -20.05
CA PHE A 425 15.81 1.75 -18.94
C PHE A 425 15.59 3.24 -19.23
N THR A 426 16.00 3.68 -20.40
CA THR A 426 15.85 5.08 -20.82
C THR A 426 14.38 5.45 -21.02
N ALA A 427 13.56 4.56 -21.60
CA ALA A 427 12.13 4.83 -21.79
C ALA A 427 11.38 5.01 -20.45
N VAL A 428 11.65 4.13 -19.47
CA VAL A 428 11.08 4.25 -18.11
C VAL A 428 11.55 5.54 -17.43
N LEU A 429 12.83 5.87 -17.51
CA LEU A 429 13.37 7.12 -16.94
C LEU A 429 12.73 8.37 -17.57
N ARG A 430 12.58 8.40 -18.90
CA ARG A 430 11.89 9.50 -19.60
C ARG A 430 10.48 9.70 -19.06
N GLY A 431 9.76 8.60 -18.82
CA GLY A 431 8.42 8.64 -18.24
C GLY A 431 8.40 9.30 -16.87
N ASN A 432 9.26 8.87 -15.95
CA ASN A 432 9.39 9.45 -14.63
C ASN A 432 9.74 10.95 -14.67
N LEU A 433 10.74 11.34 -15.46
CA LEU A 433 11.16 12.75 -15.59
C LEU A 433 10.04 13.64 -16.16
N ASN A 434 9.30 13.16 -17.17
CA ASN A 434 8.22 13.91 -17.80
C ASN A 434 7.04 14.13 -16.86
N LEU A 435 6.67 13.13 -16.06
CA LEU A 435 5.60 13.27 -15.07
C LEU A 435 6.02 14.23 -13.95
N ALA A 436 7.19 14.04 -13.37
CA ALA A 436 7.71 14.88 -12.28
C ALA A 436 7.82 16.36 -12.69
N ALA A 437 8.11 16.65 -13.97
CA ALA A 437 8.23 18.01 -14.49
C ALA A 437 6.89 18.69 -14.81
N ALA A 438 5.76 18.00 -14.64
CA ALA A 438 4.46 18.52 -15.05
C ALA A 438 4.06 19.78 -14.26
N LYS A 439 3.60 20.78 -15.01
CA LYS A 439 2.95 21.97 -14.52
C LYS A 439 1.51 22.00 -15.04
N PHE A 440 0.55 22.22 -14.19
CA PHE A 440 -0.85 22.01 -14.52
C PHE A 440 -1.78 23.01 -13.84
N LYS A 441 -2.98 23.11 -14.34
CA LYS A 441 -4.01 23.95 -13.76
C LYS A 441 -4.68 23.21 -12.59
N TYR A 442 -4.96 23.90 -11.50
CA TYR A 442 -5.76 23.35 -10.39
C TYR A 442 -7.10 22.78 -10.91
N GLY A 443 -7.49 21.65 -10.38
CA GLY A 443 -8.65 20.87 -10.79
C GLY A 443 -8.30 19.60 -11.59
N CYS A 444 -7.02 19.39 -11.93
CA CYS A 444 -6.56 18.12 -12.49
C CYS A 444 -6.53 17.02 -11.42
N THR A 445 -6.73 15.80 -11.88
CA THR A 445 -6.62 14.56 -11.09
C THR A 445 -5.43 13.76 -11.58
N GLY A 446 -5.06 12.69 -10.88
CA GLY A 446 -3.96 11.81 -11.29
C GLY A 446 -4.13 11.17 -12.68
N LEU A 447 -5.37 11.03 -13.16
CA LEU A 447 -5.69 10.56 -14.51
C LEU A 447 -5.09 11.43 -15.63
N ASN A 448 -4.83 12.71 -15.36
CA ASN A 448 -4.31 13.65 -16.35
C ASN A 448 -2.81 13.45 -16.63
N PHE A 449 -2.08 12.73 -15.77
CA PHE A 449 -0.62 12.66 -15.79
C PHE A 449 -0.05 11.31 -16.16
N ASP A 450 -0.77 10.23 -15.97
CA ASP A 450 -0.29 8.87 -16.21
C ASP A 450 0.32 8.69 -17.62
N TYR A 451 -0.29 9.30 -18.63
CA TYR A 451 0.24 9.30 -20.00
C TYR A 451 1.67 9.87 -20.11
N LEU A 452 2.04 10.84 -19.27
CA LEU A 452 3.41 11.39 -19.30
C LEU A 452 4.45 10.34 -18.94
N ALA A 453 4.10 9.44 -18.04
CA ALA A 453 4.95 8.31 -17.65
C ALA A 453 4.89 7.14 -18.64
N ARG A 454 3.69 6.77 -19.12
CA ARG A 454 3.53 5.64 -20.06
C ARG A 454 3.90 5.96 -21.49
N GLY A 455 3.78 7.22 -21.89
CA GLY A 455 3.96 7.65 -23.28
C GLY A 455 5.22 7.10 -23.94
N PRO A 456 6.41 7.21 -23.32
CA PRO A 456 7.64 6.67 -23.90
C PRO A 456 7.64 5.15 -24.12
N LEU A 457 6.91 4.37 -23.31
CA LEU A 457 6.74 2.93 -23.52
C LEU A 457 5.68 2.64 -24.59
N TRP A 458 4.56 3.35 -24.57
CA TRP A 458 3.52 3.21 -25.59
C TRP A 458 4.00 3.55 -27.01
N GLU A 459 4.94 4.50 -27.16
CA GLU A 459 5.62 4.75 -28.42
C GLU A 459 6.39 3.51 -28.94
N LEU A 460 6.80 2.62 -28.04
CA LEU A 460 7.48 1.37 -28.36
C LEU A 460 6.51 0.17 -28.53
N GLY A 461 5.20 0.38 -28.28
CA GLY A 461 4.20 -0.68 -28.25
C GLY A 461 4.21 -1.53 -26.98
N GLU A 462 4.81 -1.02 -25.90
CA GLU A 462 5.01 -1.69 -24.62
C GLU A 462 4.24 -1.00 -23.50
N ASP A 463 4.00 -1.70 -22.37
CA ASP A 463 3.26 -1.18 -21.21
C ASP A 463 3.68 -1.90 -19.92
N TYR A 464 3.12 -1.48 -18.79
CA TYR A 464 3.20 -2.16 -17.49
C TYR A 464 1.81 -2.28 -16.84
N ASN A 465 1.63 -3.32 -16.00
CA ASN A 465 0.32 -3.74 -15.49
C ASN A 465 0.02 -3.27 -14.05
N HIS A 466 0.66 -2.20 -13.59
CA HIS A 466 0.38 -1.57 -12.30
C HIS A 466 0.03 -0.08 -12.46
N GLY A 467 -0.40 0.58 -11.39
CA GLY A 467 -0.57 2.03 -11.36
C GLY A 467 0.76 2.74 -11.54
N THR A 468 0.75 3.94 -12.12
CA THR A 468 1.98 4.74 -12.23
C THR A 468 2.38 5.39 -10.90
N GLY A 469 1.48 5.38 -9.92
CA GLY A 469 1.77 5.89 -8.59
C GLY A 469 0.55 5.90 -7.67
N HIS A 470 0.84 5.97 -6.38
CA HIS A 470 -0.11 5.99 -5.27
C HIS A 470 0.24 7.10 -4.28
N GLY A 471 -0.71 7.50 -3.43
CA GLY A 471 -0.41 8.38 -2.31
C GLY A 471 0.45 7.66 -1.26
N VAL A 472 1.16 8.44 -0.44
CA VAL A 472 2.02 7.94 0.64
C VAL A 472 1.63 8.58 1.96
N GLY A 473 1.51 7.77 3.02
CA GLY A 473 1.15 8.20 4.36
C GLY A 473 2.31 8.85 5.11
N TYR A 474 2.01 9.78 6.01
CA TYR A 474 3.02 10.39 6.88
C TYR A 474 3.24 9.52 8.12
N LEU A 475 4.35 8.77 8.15
CA LEU A 475 4.62 7.72 9.14
C LEU A 475 3.36 6.85 9.33
N LEU A 476 2.82 6.38 8.19
CA LEU A 476 1.66 5.51 8.04
C LEU A 476 1.88 4.59 6.84
N ASN A 477 0.84 3.92 6.34
CA ASN A 477 0.97 3.02 5.22
C ASN A 477 1.65 3.70 4.01
N VAL A 478 2.60 3.01 3.41
CA VAL A 478 3.26 3.47 2.18
C VAL A 478 2.25 3.66 1.05
N HIS A 479 1.22 2.81 0.95
CA HIS A 479 0.09 2.98 0.05
C HIS A 479 -1.06 3.72 0.74
N GLU A 480 -1.18 5.02 0.52
CA GLU A 480 -2.24 5.84 1.10
C GLU A 480 -3.14 6.44 0.01
N GLY A 481 -4.43 6.11 0.04
CA GLY A 481 -5.41 6.82 -0.80
C GLY A 481 -5.69 8.25 -0.30
N PRO A 482 -6.43 9.06 -1.10
CA PRO A 482 -7.11 8.70 -2.35
C PRO A 482 -6.33 9.02 -3.63
N ASN A 483 -5.22 9.79 -3.55
CA ASN A 483 -4.47 10.22 -4.73
C ASN A 483 -3.61 9.11 -5.32
N GLY A 484 -3.31 9.22 -6.61
CA GLY A 484 -2.46 8.30 -7.35
C GLY A 484 -2.48 8.62 -8.84
N PHE A 485 -1.51 8.11 -9.60
CA PHE A 485 -1.44 8.25 -11.05
C PHE A 485 -1.89 6.96 -11.72
N ARG A 486 -2.93 7.04 -12.58
CA ARG A 486 -3.52 5.88 -13.26
C ARG A 486 -4.09 6.32 -14.61
N TRP A 487 -4.04 5.46 -15.62
CA TRP A 487 -4.63 5.76 -16.93
C TRP A 487 -6.12 5.44 -17.02
N LYS A 488 -6.65 4.58 -16.13
CA LYS A 488 -8.06 4.24 -16.04
C LYS A 488 -8.68 4.78 -14.76
N ASN A 489 -9.91 5.25 -14.87
CA ASN A 489 -10.72 5.52 -13.70
C ASN A 489 -11.17 4.20 -13.07
N LEU A 490 -11.08 4.11 -11.75
CA LEU A 490 -11.62 3.00 -10.98
C LEU A 490 -13.01 3.42 -10.48
N PRO A 491 -14.09 2.70 -10.82
CA PRO A 491 -15.47 3.12 -10.48
C PRO A 491 -15.67 3.38 -8.99
N ASP A 492 -15.08 2.54 -8.13
CA ASP A 492 -15.23 2.62 -6.68
C ASP A 492 -14.22 3.55 -5.99
N HIS A 493 -13.20 4.01 -6.73
CA HIS A 493 -12.15 4.89 -6.23
C HIS A 493 -11.91 6.03 -7.22
N PRO A 494 -12.84 7.01 -7.31
CA PRO A 494 -12.68 8.14 -8.21
C PRO A 494 -11.42 8.93 -7.84
N ALA A 495 -10.63 9.29 -8.85
CA ALA A 495 -9.42 10.05 -8.64
C ALA A 495 -9.76 11.47 -8.11
N PRO A 496 -9.23 11.87 -6.96
CA PRO A 496 -9.46 13.20 -6.40
C PRO A 496 -8.74 14.27 -7.21
N VAL A 497 -9.20 15.50 -7.05
CA VAL A 497 -8.40 16.68 -7.47
C VAL A 497 -7.12 16.69 -6.64
N LEU A 498 -5.99 16.94 -7.32
CA LEU A 498 -4.70 17.04 -6.64
C LEU A 498 -4.60 18.36 -5.87
N GLU A 499 -4.48 18.24 -4.55
CA GLU A 499 -4.35 19.36 -3.63
C GLU A 499 -2.88 19.61 -3.24
N GLU A 500 -2.55 20.87 -2.88
CA GLU A 500 -1.24 21.17 -2.29
C GLU A 500 -1.05 20.37 -0.99
N GLY A 501 0.05 19.65 -0.89
CA GLY A 501 0.36 18.78 0.24
C GLY A 501 0.09 17.29 -0.03
N MET A 502 -0.51 16.92 -1.14
CA MET A 502 -0.60 15.51 -1.53
C MET A 502 0.75 14.99 -1.99
N LEU A 503 1.21 13.91 -1.36
CA LEU A 503 2.42 13.16 -1.70
C LEU A 503 2.03 11.94 -2.53
N THR A 504 2.71 11.73 -3.67
CA THR A 504 2.36 10.66 -4.63
C THR A 504 3.64 10.04 -5.18
N SER A 505 3.70 8.71 -5.33
CA SER A 505 4.78 8.04 -6.05
C SER A 505 4.68 8.28 -7.56
N ASP A 506 5.81 8.30 -8.24
CA ASP A 506 5.96 8.35 -9.70
C ASP A 506 6.92 7.21 -10.08
N GLU A 507 6.35 6.04 -10.39
CA GLU A 507 7.02 4.74 -10.44
C GLU A 507 6.76 3.96 -11.75
N PRO A 508 6.95 4.54 -12.94
CA PRO A 508 6.84 3.77 -14.17
C PRO A 508 7.82 2.59 -14.18
N GLY A 509 7.42 1.49 -14.83
CA GLY A 509 8.25 0.29 -14.93
C GLY A 509 8.13 -0.41 -16.28
N TYR A 510 8.99 -1.41 -16.50
CA TYR A 510 8.92 -2.34 -17.62
C TYR A 510 9.44 -3.71 -17.18
N TYR A 511 8.68 -4.76 -17.44
CA TYR A 511 8.95 -6.09 -16.92
C TYR A 511 8.85 -7.13 -18.03
N LEU A 512 9.94 -7.84 -18.29
CA LEU A 512 10.02 -8.86 -19.34
C LEU A 512 10.30 -10.22 -18.71
N GLU A 513 9.27 -11.06 -18.67
CA GLU A 513 9.33 -12.39 -18.06
C GLU A 513 10.50 -13.21 -18.58
N GLY A 514 11.29 -13.76 -17.65
CA GLY A 514 12.48 -14.56 -17.96
C GLY A 514 13.72 -13.77 -18.41
N GLU A 515 13.65 -12.45 -18.44
CA GLU A 515 14.78 -11.60 -18.82
C GLU A 515 15.16 -10.58 -17.74
N PHE A 516 14.41 -9.48 -17.58
CA PHE A 516 14.72 -8.41 -16.63
C PHE A 516 13.48 -7.56 -16.28
N GLY A 517 13.58 -6.78 -15.21
CA GLY A 517 12.63 -5.73 -14.87
C GLY A 517 13.35 -4.41 -14.59
N ILE A 518 12.66 -3.31 -14.86
CA ILE A 518 13.12 -1.94 -14.64
C ILE A 518 11.98 -1.16 -13.99
N ARG A 519 12.26 -0.48 -12.88
CA ARG A 519 11.40 0.54 -12.27
C ARG A 519 12.26 1.72 -11.82
N HIS A 520 11.78 2.92 -12.05
CA HIS A 520 12.36 4.14 -11.52
C HIS A 520 11.29 4.88 -10.77
N GLU A 521 11.58 5.21 -9.54
CA GLU A 521 10.61 5.82 -8.66
C GLU A 521 11.15 6.99 -7.88
N ASN A 522 10.35 8.05 -7.84
CA ASN A 522 10.50 9.18 -6.94
C ASN A 522 9.16 9.50 -6.29
N LEU A 523 9.19 10.03 -5.08
CA LEU A 523 8.01 10.66 -4.50
C LEU A 523 7.93 12.13 -4.92
N VAL A 524 6.74 12.55 -5.34
CA VAL A 524 6.45 13.91 -5.78
C VAL A 524 5.37 14.55 -4.90
N LEU A 525 5.65 15.76 -4.42
CA LEU A 525 4.74 16.56 -3.60
C LEU A 525 4.01 17.57 -4.47
N CYS A 526 2.69 17.58 -4.44
CA CYS A 526 1.88 18.57 -5.14
C CYS A 526 2.02 19.94 -4.46
N ARG A 527 2.37 20.98 -5.24
CA ARG A 527 2.61 22.34 -4.77
C ARG A 527 1.91 23.36 -5.64
N LYS A 528 1.47 24.47 -5.04
CA LYS A 528 1.06 25.64 -5.81
C LYS A 528 2.22 26.22 -6.60
N ALA A 529 1.96 26.53 -7.85
CA ALA A 529 2.79 27.38 -8.70
C ALA A 529 2.17 28.79 -8.77
N GLU A 530 2.41 29.53 -9.85
CA GLU A 530 1.88 30.86 -10.00
C GLU A 530 0.35 30.89 -10.23
N LYS A 531 -0.28 31.96 -9.78
CA LYS A 531 -1.66 32.29 -10.10
C LYS A 531 -1.68 33.30 -11.25
N THR A 532 -2.40 32.99 -12.30
CA THR A 532 -2.54 33.82 -13.51
C THR A 532 -4.00 34.26 -13.73
N SER A 533 -4.27 34.99 -14.81
CA SER A 533 -5.64 35.26 -15.23
C SER A 533 -6.46 34.03 -15.59
N PHE A 534 -5.79 32.90 -15.86
CA PHE A 534 -6.41 31.58 -16.13
C PHE A 534 -6.69 30.76 -14.87
N GLY A 535 -6.31 31.25 -13.69
CA GLY A 535 -6.51 30.60 -12.40
C GLY A 535 -5.20 30.16 -11.73
N GLN A 536 -5.31 29.30 -10.72
CA GLN A 536 -4.18 28.72 -9.99
C GLN A 536 -3.53 27.62 -10.82
N PHE A 537 -2.20 27.68 -10.98
CA PHE A 537 -1.39 26.59 -11.50
C PHE A 537 -0.74 25.82 -10.35
N MET A 538 -0.50 24.54 -10.60
CA MET A 538 0.14 23.60 -9.69
C MET A 538 1.38 23.00 -10.37
N ARG A 539 2.26 22.39 -9.57
CA ARG A 539 3.44 21.67 -10.02
C ARG A 539 3.76 20.54 -9.05
N PHE A 540 4.61 19.64 -9.46
CA PHE A 540 5.22 18.67 -8.56
C PHE A 540 6.60 19.15 -8.08
N GLU A 541 6.93 18.80 -6.86
CA GLU A 541 8.24 18.94 -6.23
C GLU A 541 8.75 17.53 -5.92
N THR A 542 9.81 17.10 -6.60
CA THR A 542 10.45 15.81 -6.29
C THR A 542 11.15 15.87 -4.95
N LEU A 543 10.78 14.97 -4.02
CA LEU A 543 11.38 14.86 -2.69
C LEU A 543 12.52 13.86 -2.65
N THR A 544 12.46 12.78 -3.41
CA THR A 544 13.49 11.73 -3.48
C THR A 544 14.82 12.29 -3.96
N MET A 545 15.89 12.08 -3.18
CA MET A 545 17.24 12.62 -3.44
C MET A 545 18.25 11.48 -3.64
N VAL A 546 18.06 10.69 -4.71
CA VAL A 546 18.92 9.55 -5.09
C VAL A 546 19.25 9.64 -6.58
N PRO A 547 20.52 9.46 -7.03
CA PRO A 547 20.83 9.54 -8.46
C PRO A 547 20.21 8.38 -9.25
N PHE A 548 19.82 8.65 -10.49
CA PHE A 548 19.57 7.60 -11.48
C PHE A 548 20.91 7.10 -12.06
N ASP A 549 20.98 5.82 -12.38
CA ASP A 549 22.22 5.23 -12.88
C ASP A 549 22.46 5.56 -14.34
N LEU A 550 23.48 6.40 -14.60
CA LEU A 550 23.85 6.85 -15.95
C LEU A 550 24.32 5.71 -16.88
N GLU A 551 24.78 4.58 -16.33
CA GLU A 551 25.27 3.44 -17.12
C GLU A 551 24.14 2.70 -17.85
N GLY A 552 22.90 2.78 -17.32
CA GLY A 552 21.70 2.26 -17.97
C GLY A 552 21.13 3.15 -19.08
N ILE A 553 21.57 4.39 -19.20
CA ILE A 553 20.96 5.38 -20.10
C ILE A 553 21.60 5.31 -21.49
N ASP A 554 20.76 5.40 -22.52
CA ASP A 554 21.17 5.79 -23.88
C ASP A 554 20.75 7.25 -24.13
N PRO A 555 21.68 8.23 -24.03
CA PRO A 555 21.35 9.65 -24.17
C PRO A 555 20.77 10.02 -25.55
N LYS A 556 20.96 9.18 -26.58
CA LYS A 556 20.43 9.41 -27.93
C LYS A 556 18.91 9.23 -28.00
N GLN A 557 18.33 8.53 -27.04
CA GLN A 557 16.88 8.31 -26.93
C GLN A 557 16.18 9.43 -26.13
N MET A 558 16.93 10.35 -25.54
CA MET A 558 16.41 11.48 -24.78
C MET A 558 16.42 12.76 -25.62
N SER A 559 15.37 13.53 -25.52
CA SER A 559 15.34 14.92 -26.02
C SER A 559 16.29 15.81 -25.20
N ASP A 560 16.63 16.98 -25.76
CA ASP A 560 17.40 17.99 -25.01
C ASP A 560 16.70 18.43 -23.72
N HIS A 561 15.37 18.46 -23.76
CA HIS A 561 14.54 18.77 -22.59
C HIS A 561 14.67 17.71 -21.50
N GLU A 562 14.54 16.44 -21.84
CA GLU A 562 14.65 15.33 -20.89
C GLU A 562 16.06 15.22 -20.29
N ARG A 563 17.12 15.41 -21.11
CA ARG A 563 18.50 15.50 -20.59
C ARG A 563 18.67 16.65 -19.60
N LYS A 564 18.09 17.81 -19.93
CA LYS A 564 18.12 18.94 -19.01
C LYS A 564 17.40 18.62 -17.69
N LEU A 565 16.24 17.99 -17.73
CA LEU A 565 15.51 17.58 -16.52
C LEU A 565 16.34 16.65 -15.65
N LEU A 566 17.00 15.66 -16.26
CA LEU A 566 17.88 14.74 -15.54
C LEU A 566 19.09 15.46 -14.93
N ASN A 567 19.75 16.31 -15.69
CA ASN A 567 20.91 17.08 -15.23
C ASN A 567 20.54 18.03 -14.08
N ASP A 568 19.41 18.75 -14.17
CA ASP A 568 18.91 19.61 -13.11
C ASP A 568 18.57 18.80 -11.84
N TYR A 569 17.97 17.61 -11.98
CA TYR A 569 17.67 16.71 -10.88
C TYR A 569 18.97 16.19 -10.22
N HIS A 570 19.94 15.72 -11.02
CA HIS A 570 21.22 15.22 -10.53
C HIS A 570 22.03 16.31 -9.83
N HIS A 571 21.98 17.55 -10.33
CA HIS A 571 22.60 18.69 -9.66
C HIS A 571 22.00 18.92 -8.27
N LYS A 572 20.66 18.90 -8.15
CA LYS A 572 19.97 19.01 -6.86
C LYS A 572 20.34 17.86 -5.91
N VAL A 573 20.39 16.61 -6.41
CA VAL A 573 20.82 15.45 -5.62
C VAL A 573 22.25 15.64 -5.10
N TYR A 574 23.17 16.04 -5.96
CA TYR A 574 24.56 16.28 -5.57
C TYR A 574 24.68 17.33 -4.48
N GLU A 575 24.07 18.49 -4.66
CA GLU A 575 24.11 19.58 -3.66
C GLU A 575 23.50 19.16 -2.31
N THR A 576 22.38 18.42 -2.36
CA THR A 576 21.62 18.04 -1.16
C THR A 576 22.33 16.93 -0.37
N ILE A 577 22.89 15.91 -1.04
CA ILE A 577 23.38 14.69 -0.39
C ILE A 577 24.87 14.80 -0.02
N THR A 578 25.69 15.51 -0.82
CA THR A 578 27.14 15.64 -0.60
C THR A 578 27.53 16.02 0.85
N PRO A 579 26.83 16.94 1.58
CA PRO A 579 27.21 17.31 2.94
C PRO A 579 27.25 16.15 3.95
N TYR A 580 26.56 15.05 3.67
CA TYR A 580 26.39 13.89 4.57
C TYR A 580 27.30 12.71 4.23
N LEU A 581 28.15 12.84 3.18
CA LEU A 581 28.97 11.78 2.67
C LEU A 581 30.45 11.95 3.06
N ASN A 582 31.19 10.83 3.11
CA ASN A 582 32.66 10.88 3.20
C ASN A 582 33.29 11.24 1.84
N GLU A 583 34.61 11.45 1.79
CA GLU A 583 35.29 11.95 0.58
C GLU A 583 35.22 10.96 -0.61
N ASP A 584 35.27 9.67 -0.36
CA ASP A 584 35.17 8.63 -1.39
C ASP A 584 33.76 8.58 -1.98
N GLU A 585 32.75 8.58 -1.12
CA GLU A 585 31.33 8.65 -1.50
C GLU A 585 31.00 9.95 -2.28
N LYS A 586 31.59 11.10 -1.88
CA LYS A 586 31.43 12.39 -2.58
C LYS A 586 31.96 12.34 -4.01
N GLU A 587 33.20 11.81 -4.18
CA GLU A 587 33.79 11.72 -5.51
C GLU A 587 33.00 10.74 -6.40
N TRP A 588 32.51 9.62 -5.82
CA TRP A 588 31.61 8.72 -6.52
C TRP A 588 30.29 9.41 -6.92
N LEU A 589 29.64 10.11 -6.00
CA LEU A 589 28.37 10.80 -6.28
C LEU A 589 28.54 11.86 -7.37
N LYS A 590 29.66 12.59 -7.36
CA LYS A 590 30.00 13.56 -8.41
C LYS A 590 30.05 12.92 -9.80
N GLN A 591 30.59 11.70 -9.90
CA GLN A 591 30.62 10.95 -11.17
C GLN A 591 29.23 10.39 -11.52
N ALA A 592 28.46 9.92 -10.53
CA ALA A 592 27.13 9.39 -10.70
C ALA A 592 26.11 10.46 -11.12
N THR A 593 26.38 11.74 -10.79
CA THR A 593 25.48 12.87 -11.09
C THR A 593 26.02 13.81 -12.18
N ARG A 594 27.08 13.39 -12.92
CA ARG A 594 27.62 14.22 -14.01
C ARG A 594 26.60 14.46 -15.10
N GLU A 595 26.72 15.56 -15.80
CA GLU A 595 25.86 15.90 -16.95
C GLU A 595 26.05 14.90 -18.13
N ILE A 596 24.95 14.68 -18.87
CA ILE A 596 24.93 13.84 -20.09
C ILE A 596 24.32 14.58 -21.27
#